data_888be01ac6d6b451f6e76debb0b3e924
#
_entry.id   888be01ac6d6b451f6e76debb0b3e924
#
_cell.length_a   1.000
_cell.length_b   1.000
_cell.length_c   1.000
_cell.angle_alpha   90.00
_cell.angle_beta   90.00
_cell.angle_gamma   90.00
#
_symmetry.space_group_name_H-M   'P 1'
#
loop_
_entity.id
_entity.type
_entity.pdbx_description
1 polymer ?
#
loop_
_entity_poly.entity_id
_entity_poly.type
_entity_poly.pdbx_seq_one_letter_code
_entity_poly.pdbx_strand_id
1 'polypeptide(L)'
;MSKTTTKSNTHQEASGLSVYLRLLHYLKNYKLLLVLAVVGLAVVAACQLAFTLLLGPIIDEAFVADSNEGLTWIPLTIAGIFIVRSIGSFLGLYYIGSIGQRIVKVLRSEMHEKLLYFPSSYYDASTLGSTLSKFTFDVERVSWAASKSIPIIVRDTLTVIFLIGLMFYQSWKLTCILLISAPLVYVVISYATRRFRRLSHRIQTSTGDISSRIEESISAQALVKLFTAEDEEI
;
A
#
# COMPACT_ATOMS: atom_id res chain seq x y z
N MET A 1 31.60 16.45 -38.53
CA MET A 1 30.14 16.25 -38.58
C MET A 1 29.86 14.77 -38.42
N SER A 2 29.58 14.33 -37.23
CA SER A 2 29.12 12.96 -36.97
C SER A 2 27.95 13.05 -35.98
N LYS A 3 26.74 12.79 -36.49
CA LYS A 3 25.52 12.77 -35.72
C LYS A 3 25.45 11.44 -34.92
N THR A 4 25.76 11.51 -33.66
CA THR A 4 25.50 10.43 -32.72
C THR A 4 24.01 10.42 -32.41
N THR A 5 23.28 9.53 -33.04
CA THR A 5 21.87 9.23 -32.75
C THR A 5 21.78 8.54 -31.40
N THR A 6 21.40 9.28 -30.37
CA THR A 6 21.01 8.75 -29.08
C THR A 6 19.75 7.92 -29.27
N LYS A 7 19.88 6.58 -29.32
CA LYS A 7 18.75 5.66 -29.16
C LYS A 7 18.24 5.83 -27.75
N SER A 8 17.14 6.55 -27.59
CA SER A 8 16.35 6.52 -26.37
C SER A 8 15.85 5.10 -26.17
N ASN A 9 16.38 4.41 -25.16
CA ASN A 9 15.82 3.18 -24.64
C ASN A 9 14.44 3.50 -24.05
N THR A 10 13.42 3.36 -24.87
CA THR A 10 12.05 3.17 -24.39
C THR A 10 12.02 1.82 -23.68
N HIS A 11 12.42 1.79 -22.40
CA HIS A 11 11.91 0.78 -21.48
C HIS A 11 10.40 0.99 -21.49
N GLN A 12 9.67 0.07 -22.14
CA GLN A 12 8.24 -0.06 -22.00
C GLN A 12 7.97 -0.11 -20.50
N GLU A 13 7.45 0.99 -19.96
CA GLU A 13 6.76 0.98 -18.69
C GLU A 13 5.65 -0.05 -18.84
N ALA A 14 5.91 -1.26 -18.36
CA ALA A 14 4.88 -2.26 -18.24
C ALA A 14 3.78 -1.58 -17.43
N SER A 15 2.66 -1.27 -18.09
CA SER A 15 1.52 -0.59 -17.45
C SER A 15 1.28 -1.31 -16.12
N GLY A 16 1.20 -0.58 -15.01
CA GLY A 16 1.01 -1.18 -13.68
C GLY A 16 -0.13 -2.20 -13.69
N LEU A 17 -1.15 -2.00 -14.53
CA LEU A 17 -2.23 -2.94 -14.79
C LEU A 17 -1.76 -4.30 -15.32
N SER A 18 -0.75 -4.38 -16.19
CA SER A 18 -0.25 -5.66 -16.71
C SER A 18 0.49 -6.47 -15.64
N VAL A 19 1.15 -5.79 -14.71
CA VAL A 19 1.80 -6.42 -13.54
C VAL A 19 0.75 -6.95 -12.58
N TYR A 20 -0.31 -6.17 -12.29
CA TYR A 20 -1.42 -6.62 -11.47
C TYR A 20 -2.17 -7.83 -12.08
N LEU A 21 -2.39 -7.84 -13.38
CA LEU A 21 -3.03 -8.97 -14.06
C LEU A 21 -2.18 -10.25 -13.99
N ARG A 22 -0.86 -10.15 -14.10
CA ARG A 22 0.04 -11.28 -13.90
C ARG A 22 -0.02 -11.81 -12.46
N LEU A 23 0.00 -10.92 -11.47
CA LEU A 23 -0.16 -11.30 -10.07
C LEU A 23 -1.51 -12.00 -9.80
N LEU A 24 -2.59 -11.50 -10.41
CA LEU A 24 -3.91 -12.14 -10.35
C LEU A 24 -3.91 -13.55 -10.95
N HIS A 25 -3.12 -13.79 -11.99
CA HIS A 25 -2.98 -15.13 -12.58
C HIS A 25 -2.35 -16.12 -11.59
N TYR A 26 -1.33 -15.70 -10.83
CA TYR A 26 -0.74 -16.54 -9.77
C TYR A 26 -1.73 -16.81 -8.63
N LEU A 27 -2.62 -15.85 -8.31
CA LEU A 27 -3.66 -16.04 -7.30
C LEU A 27 -4.69 -17.10 -7.69
N LYS A 28 -4.91 -17.32 -8.99
CA LYS A 28 -5.89 -18.31 -9.48
C LYS A 28 -5.61 -19.73 -8.96
N ASN A 29 -4.36 -20.06 -8.68
CA ASN A 29 -3.97 -21.36 -8.14
C ASN A 29 -4.26 -21.52 -6.63
N TYR A 30 -4.57 -20.42 -5.92
CA TYR A 30 -4.80 -20.40 -4.47
C TYR A 30 -6.21 -19.92 -4.10
N LYS A 31 -7.20 -20.28 -4.94
CA LYS A 31 -8.60 -19.82 -4.79
C LYS A 31 -9.17 -20.05 -3.40
N LEU A 32 -8.92 -21.23 -2.80
CA LEU A 32 -9.43 -21.55 -1.46
C LEU A 32 -8.88 -20.60 -0.40
N LEU A 33 -7.57 -20.34 -0.41
CA LEU A 33 -6.94 -19.41 0.53
C LEU A 33 -7.43 -17.97 0.32
N LEU A 34 -7.65 -17.59 -0.94
CA LEU A 34 -8.20 -16.28 -1.27
C LEU A 34 -9.63 -16.12 -0.75
N VAL A 35 -10.48 -17.13 -0.95
CA VAL A 35 -11.87 -17.13 -0.44
C VAL A 35 -11.86 -17.01 1.09
N LEU A 36 -11.05 -17.81 1.78
CA LEU A 36 -10.94 -17.75 3.25
C LEU A 36 -10.45 -16.37 3.72
N ALA A 37 -9.50 -15.77 3.00
CA ALA A 37 -9.04 -14.42 3.29
C ALA A 37 -10.14 -13.37 3.12
N VAL A 38 -10.88 -13.43 2.00
CA VAL A 38 -11.98 -12.51 1.72
C VAL A 38 -13.10 -12.67 2.72
N VAL A 39 -13.44 -13.89 3.11
CA VAL A 39 -14.42 -14.16 4.17
C VAL A 39 -13.99 -13.57 5.51
N GLY A 40 -12.71 -13.75 5.91
CA GLY A 40 -12.18 -13.13 7.13
C GLY A 40 -12.30 -11.60 7.09
N LEU A 41 -11.95 -10.96 5.96
CA LEU A 41 -12.07 -9.52 5.79
C LEU A 41 -13.52 -9.03 5.71
N ALA A 42 -14.44 -9.84 5.15
CA ALA A 42 -15.86 -9.56 5.13
C ALA A 42 -16.45 -9.58 6.55
N VAL A 43 -16.01 -10.51 7.40
CA VAL A 43 -16.37 -10.53 8.82
C VAL A 43 -15.93 -9.24 9.52
N VAL A 44 -14.72 -8.76 9.24
CA VAL A 44 -14.23 -7.48 9.79
C VAL A 44 -15.13 -6.32 9.36
N ALA A 45 -15.52 -6.26 8.08
CA ALA A 45 -16.41 -5.23 7.56
C ALA A 45 -17.82 -5.32 8.16
N ALA A 46 -18.35 -6.52 8.35
CA ALA A 46 -19.63 -6.76 9.01
C ALA A 46 -19.60 -6.34 10.50
N CYS A 47 -18.50 -6.62 11.20
CA CYS A 47 -18.31 -6.15 12.58
C CYS A 47 -18.26 -4.62 12.67
N GLN A 48 -17.67 -3.94 11.67
CA GLN A 48 -17.67 -2.48 11.59
C GLN A 48 -19.10 -1.93 11.44
N LEU A 49 -19.92 -2.58 10.59
CA LEU A 49 -21.33 -2.26 10.42
C LEU A 49 -22.12 -2.47 11.73
N ALA A 50 -21.94 -3.62 12.36
CA ALA A 50 -22.60 -3.96 13.63
C ALA A 50 -22.25 -2.95 14.73
N PHE A 51 -20.99 -2.57 14.83
CA PHE A 51 -20.55 -1.53 15.76
C PHE A 51 -21.22 -0.16 15.49
N THR A 52 -21.34 0.21 14.20
CA THR A 52 -22.01 1.46 13.81
C THR A 52 -23.50 1.45 14.17
N LEU A 53 -24.17 0.30 14.00
CA LEU A 53 -25.57 0.14 14.39
C LEU A 53 -25.78 0.20 15.91
N LEU A 54 -24.79 -0.26 16.69
CA LEU A 54 -24.85 -0.21 18.15
C LEU A 54 -24.76 1.22 18.70
N LEU A 55 -24.21 2.18 17.95
CA LEU A 55 -24.08 3.58 18.40
C LEU A 55 -25.42 4.23 18.72
N GLY A 56 -26.49 3.89 17.98
CA GLY A 56 -27.84 4.37 18.26
C GLY A 56 -28.32 3.95 19.64
N PRO A 57 -28.48 2.65 19.92
CA PRO A 57 -28.85 2.14 21.25
C PRO A 57 -27.96 2.65 22.39
N ILE A 58 -26.65 2.79 22.16
CA ILE A 58 -25.73 3.33 23.18
C ILE A 58 -26.10 4.76 23.55
N ILE A 59 -26.38 5.62 22.56
CA ILE A 59 -26.73 7.00 22.78
C ILE A 59 -28.11 7.10 23.47
N ASP A 60 -29.09 6.32 23.00
CA ASP A 60 -30.43 6.32 23.56
C ASP A 60 -30.43 5.87 25.04
N GLU A 61 -29.68 4.84 25.38
CA GLU A 61 -29.60 4.31 26.72
C GLU A 61 -28.76 5.17 27.68
N ALA A 62 -27.69 5.79 27.16
CA ALA A 62 -26.83 6.67 27.97
C ALA A 62 -27.48 8.02 28.29
N PHE A 63 -28.37 8.53 27.42
CA PHE A 63 -28.92 9.89 27.56
C PHE A 63 -30.42 9.93 27.78
N VAL A 64 -31.18 8.88 27.47
CA VAL A 64 -32.66 8.92 27.48
C VAL A 64 -33.24 7.92 28.48
N ALA A 65 -32.59 6.78 28.71
CA ALA A 65 -33.10 5.74 29.60
C ALA A 65 -32.48 5.86 30.99
N ASP A 66 -33.38 5.91 32.02
CA ASP A 66 -33.03 5.90 33.44
C ASP A 66 -32.85 4.43 33.93
N SER A 67 -32.62 3.48 33.01
CA SER A 67 -32.56 2.05 33.31
C SER A 67 -31.10 1.55 33.30
N ASN A 68 -30.75 0.82 34.39
CA ASN A 68 -29.41 0.21 34.52
C ASN A 68 -29.21 -1.06 33.65
N GLU A 69 -30.21 -1.48 32.87
CA GLU A 69 -30.13 -2.72 32.09
C GLU A 69 -29.11 -2.65 30.93
N GLY A 70 -28.99 -1.50 30.29
CA GLY A 70 -28.02 -1.30 29.21
C GLY A 70 -26.56 -1.30 29.65
N LEU A 71 -26.33 -1.00 30.93
CA LEU A 71 -24.98 -0.86 31.49
C LEU A 71 -24.16 -2.15 31.43
N THR A 72 -24.83 -3.32 31.39
CA THR A 72 -24.18 -4.63 31.40
C THR A 72 -24.12 -5.28 30.02
N TRP A 73 -25.18 -5.22 29.22
CA TRP A 73 -25.20 -5.91 27.93
C TRP A 73 -24.45 -5.17 26.80
N ILE A 74 -24.43 -3.83 26.83
CA ILE A 74 -23.72 -3.03 25.82
C ILE A 74 -22.23 -3.31 25.82
N PRO A 75 -21.48 -3.23 26.94
CA PRO A 75 -20.07 -3.56 26.98
C PRO A 75 -19.77 -5.01 26.56
N LEU A 76 -20.64 -5.96 26.94
CA LEU A 76 -20.48 -7.35 26.58
C LEU A 76 -20.62 -7.57 25.06
N THR A 77 -21.59 -6.91 24.44
CA THR A 77 -21.82 -6.97 22.99
C THR A 77 -20.65 -6.32 22.22
N ILE A 78 -20.17 -5.17 22.71
CA ILE A 78 -18.99 -4.52 22.13
C ILE A 78 -17.78 -5.45 22.22
N ALA A 79 -17.53 -6.05 23.39
CA ALA A 79 -16.43 -7.00 23.56
C ALA A 79 -16.55 -8.20 22.60
N GLY A 80 -17.76 -8.75 22.44
CA GLY A 80 -18.05 -9.82 21.48
C GLY A 80 -17.72 -9.41 20.02
N ILE A 81 -18.17 -8.23 19.60
CA ILE A 81 -17.87 -7.69 18.27
C ILE A 81 -16.36 -7.55 18.07
N PHE A 82 -15.61 -7.03 19.05
CA PHE A 82 -14.16 -6.88 18.94
C PHE A 82 -13.43 -8.23 18.88
N ILE A 83 -13.88 -9.24 19.62
CA ILE A 83 -13.32 -10.60 19.57
C ILE A 83 -13.52 -11.19 18.18
N VAL A 84 -14.75 -11.17 17.66
CA VAL A 84 -15.07 -11.69 16.31
C VAL A 84 -14.29 -10.94 15.25
N ARG A 85 -14.20 -9.60 15.34
CA ARG A 85 -13.41 -8.75 14.45
C ARG A 85 -11.93 -9.14 14.47
N SER A 86 -11.36 -9.39 15.64
CA SER A 86 -9.95 -9.76 15.78
C SER A 86 -9.66 -11.11 15.13
N ILE A 87 -10.54 -12.09 15.33
CA ILE A 87 -10.44 -13.42 14.68
C ILE A 87 -10.53 -13.26 13.15
N GLY A 88 -11.51 -12.52 12.66
CA GLY A 88 -11.67 -12.25 11.21
C GLY A 88 -10.46 -11.56 10.60
N SER A 89 -9.90 -10.57 11.31
CA SER A 89 -8.71 -9.84 10.89
C SER A 89 -7.48 -10.75 10.84
N PHE A 90 -7.29 -11.56 11.87
CA PHE A 90 -6.19 -12.53 11.92
C PHE A 90 -6.26 -13.52 10.76
N LEU A 91 -7.44 -14.13 10.53
CA LEU A 91 -7.63 -15.07 9.43
C LEU A 91 -7.38 -14.41 8.06
N GLY A 92 -7.96 -13.23 7.84
CA GLY A 92 -7.78 -12.47 6.60
C GLY A 92 -6.31 -12.17 6.30
N LEU A 93 -5.59 -11.63 7.28
CA LEU A 93 -4.17 -11.27 7.13
C LEU A 93 -3.27 -12.51 7.01
N TYR A 94 -3.55 -13.56 7.77
CA TYR A 94 -2.78 -14.80 7.73
C TYR A 94 -2.85 -15.48 6.34
N TYR A 95 -4.05 -15.61 5.78
CA TYR A 95 -4.21 -16.26 4.48
C TYR A 95 -3.61 -15.42 3.34
N ILE A 96 -3.77 -14.09 3.36
CA ILE A 96 -3.14 -13.23 2.35
C ILE A 96 -1.62 -13.22 2.49
N GLY A 97 -1.09 -13.17 3.72
CA GLY A 97 0.34 -13.30 3.96
C GLY A 97 0.91 -14.62 3.44
N SER A 98 0.19 -15.72 3.68
CA SER A 98 0.56 -17.05 3.16
C SER A 98 0.56 -17.10 1.63
N ILE A 99 -0.41 -16.48 0.97
CA ILE A 99 -0.43 -16.37 -0.50
C ILE A 99 0.77 -15.55 -0.98
N GLY A 100 1.07 -14.43 -0.35
CA GLY A 100 2.21 -13.58 -0.69
C GLY A 100 3.54 -14.36 -0.66
N GLN A 101 3.79 -15.13 0.41
CA GLN A 101 5.00 -15.96 0.52
C GLN A 101 5.07 -17.07 -0.52
N ARG A 102 3.94 -17.66 -0.90
CA ARG A 102 3.90 -18.68 -1.97
C ARG A 102 4.19 -18.06 -3.34
N ILE A 103 3.71 -16.85 -3.61
CA ILE A 103 4.03 -16.11 -4.84
C ILE A 103 5.53 -15.80 -4.90
N VAL A 104 6.14 -15.35 -3.79
CA VAL A 104 7.60 -15.14 -3.70
C VAL A 104 8.37 -16.41 -4.06
N LYS A 105 7.95 -17.55 -3.49
CA LYS A 105 8.59 -18.83 -3.77
C LYS A 105 8.55 -19.15 -5.27
N VAL A 106 7.40 -18.99 -5.92
CA VAL A 106 7.23 -19.25 -7.36
C VAL A 106 8.08 -18.29 -8.19
N LEU A 107 8.02 -16.98 -7.90
CA LEU A 107 8.82 -15.99 -8.61
C LEU A 107 10.32 -16.25 -8.48
N ARG A 108 10.80 -16.58 -7.28
CA ARG A 108 12.21 -16.91 -7.06
C ARG A 108 12.62 -18.16 -7.84
N SER A 109 11.75 -19.18 -7.91
CA SER A 109 11.99 -20.40 -8.68
C SER A 109 12.08 -20.11 -10.18
N GLU A 110 11.13 -19.34 -10.72
CA GLU A 110 11.12 -18.95 -12.14
C GLU A 110 12.33 -18.06 -12.51
N MET A 111 12.71 -17.15 -11.62
CA MET A 111 13.90 -16.32 -11.83
C MET A 111 15.17 -17.16 -11.81
N HIS A 112 15.27 -18.10 -10.87
CA HIS A 112 16.43 -19.00 -10.78
C HIS A 112 16.56 -19.86 -12.04
N GLU A 113 15.48 -20.47 -12.49
CA GLU A 113 15.45 -21.25 -13.73
C GLU A 113 15.91 -20.41 -14.92
N LYS A 114 15.37 -19.19 -15.10
CA LYS A 114 15.78 -18.31 -16.19
C LYS A 114 17.24 -17.90 -16.13
N LEU A 115 17.78 -17.64 -14.93
CA LEU A 115 19.18 -17.31 -14.76
C LEU A 115 20.08 -18.44 -15.29
N LEU A 116 19.75 -19.70 -15.02
CA LEU A 116 20.55 -20.85 -15.49
C LEU A 116 20.65 -20.93 -17.02
N TYR A 117 19.67 -20.39 -17.74
CA TYR A 117 19.63 -20.38 -19.22
C TYR A 117 20.14 -19.08 -19.85
N PHE A 118 20.59 -18.10 -19.06
CA PHE A 118 21.14 -16.86 -19.62
C PHE A 118 22.54 -17.10 -20.22
N PRO A 119 22.87 -16.42 -21.36
CA PRO A 119 24.17 -16.51 -21.97
C PRO A 119 25.27 -15.91 -21.07
N SER A 120 26.51 -16.40 -21.21
CA SER A 120 27.65 -15.95 -20.40
C SER A 120 27.89 -14.45 -20.48
N SER A 121 27.60 -13.83 -21.62
CA SER A 121 27.70 -12.38 -21.81
C SER A 121 26.83 -11.54 -20.84
N TYR A 122 25.76 -12.12 -20.31
CA TYR A 122 24.96 -11.47 -19.29
C TYR A 122 25.70 -11.36 -17.95
N TYR A 123 26.45 -12.40 -17.60
CA TYR A 123 27.23 -12.45 -16.36
C TYR A 123 28.48 -11.57 -16.42
N ASP A 124 29.03 -11.37 -17.62
CA ASP A 124 30.15 -10.45 -17.82
C ASP A 124 29.72 -8.98 -17.73
N ALA A 125 28.48 -8.67 -18.15
CA ALA A 125 27.94 -7.32 -18.17
C ALA A 125 27.23 -6.90 -16.86
N SER A 126 26.78 -7.87 -16.04
CA SER A 126 26.04 -7.62 -14.80
C SER A 126 26.86 -7.95 -13.57
N THR A 127 26.89 -7.03 -12.60
CA THR A 127 27.51 -7.34 -11.30
C THR A 127 26.69 -8.37 -10.54
N LEU A 128 27.37 -9.34 -9.95
CA LEU A 128 26.73 -10.39 -9.11
C LEU A 128 25.83 -9.77 -8.04
N GLY A 129 26.26 -8.63 -7.46
CA GLY A 129 25.50 -7.89 -6.46
C GLY A 129 24.17 -7.33 -6.99
N SER A 130 24.13 -6.80 -8.22
CA SER A 130 22.88 -6.28 -8.82
C SER A 130 21.86 -7.39 -9.08
N THR A 131 22.31 -8.54 -9.52
CA THR A 131 21.48 -9.72 -9.75
C THR A 131 20.93 -10.26 -8.43
N LEU A 132 21.78 -10.38 -7.40
CA LEU A 132 21.41 -10.83 -6.07
C LEU A 132 20.41 -9.87 -5.42
N SER A 133 20.60 -8.57 -5.58
CA SER A 133 19.67 -7.53 -5.10
C SER A 133 18.27 -7.71 -5.68
N LYS A 134 18.14 -7.92 -6.98
CA LYS A 134 16.84 -8.21 -7.64
C LYS A 134 16.19 -9.46 -7.07
N PHE A 135 16.98 -10.52 -6.86
CA PHE A 135 16.48 -11.78 -6.32
C PHE A 135 15.98 -11.70 -4.89
N THR A 136 16.65 -10.87 -4.08
CA THR A 136 16.37 -10.78 -2.64
C THR A 136 15.39 -9.67 -2.33
N PHE A 137 15.67 -8.46 -2.79
CA PHE A 137 14.91 -7.27 -2.36
C PHE A 137 13.74 -6.92 -3.28
N ASP A 138 13.88 -7.02 -4.61
CA ASP A 138 12.79 -6.60 -5.51
C ASP A 138 11.61 -7.56 -5.45
N VAL A 139 11.88 -8.88 -5.38
CA VAL A 139 10.82 -9.89 -5.22
C VAL A 139 10.11 -9.73 -3.87
N GLU A 140 10.86 -9.43 -2.80
CA GLU A 140 10.28 -9.22 -1.48
C GLU A 140 9.41 -7.95 -1.42
N ARG A 141 9.83 -6.85 -2.08
CA ARG A 141 9.03 -5.63 -2.21
C ARG A 141 7.69 -5.88 -2.91
N VAL A 142 7.67 -6.66 -3.98
CA VAL A 142 6.44 -7.03 -4.69
C VAL A 142 5.50 -7.82 -3.76
N SER A 143 6.04 -8.80 -3.04
CA SER A 143 5.26 -9.57 -2.06
C SER A 143 4.71 -8.70 -0.94
N TRP A 144 5.54 -7.84 -0.37
CA TRP A 144 5.14 -6.93 0.70
C TRP A 144 4.02 -5.99 0.25
N ALA A 145 4.16 -5.40 -0.94
CA ALA A 145 3.14 -4.53 -1.53
C ALA A 145 1.82 -5.29 -1.75
N ALA A 146 1.86 -6.49 -2.31
CA ALA A 146 0.69 -7.33 -2.52
C ALA A 146 0.04 -7.75 -1.19
N SER A 147 0.84 -8.22 -0.22
CA SER A 147 0.35 -8.69 1.07
C SER A 147 -0.24 -7.58 1.95
N LYS A 148 0.20 -6.33 1.78
CA LYS A 148 -0.36 -5.17 2.51
C LYS A 148 -1.50 -4.49 1.78
N SER A 149 -1.36 -4.23 0.48
CA SER A 149 -2.34 -3.42 -0.25
C SER A 149 -3.64 -4.16 -0.55
N ILE A 150 -3.56 -5.45 -0.88
CA ILE A 150 -4.75 -6.24 -1.22
C ILE A 150 -5.73 -6.36 -0.04
N PRO A 151 -5.30 -6.72 1.19
CA PRO A 151 -6.23 -6.78 2.34
C PRO A 151 -6.91 -5.45 2.62
N ILE A 152 -6.15 -4.35 2.55
CA ILE A 152 -6.70 -3.01 2.80
C ILE A 152 -7.76 -2.68 1.77
N ILE A 153 -7.46 -2.87 0.48
CA ILE A 153 -8.40 -2.57 -0.61
C ILE A 153 -9.68 -3.40 -0.46
N VAL A 154 -9.56 -4.72 -0.24
CA VAL A 154 -10.72 -5.60 -0.11
C VAL A 154 -11.56 -5.24 1.11
N ARG A 155 -10.92 -5.11 2.29
CA ARG A 155 -11.60 -4.75 3.53
C ARG A 155 -12.31 -3.41 3.42
N ASP A 156 -11.58 -2.38 2.97
CA ASP A 156 -12.11 -1.01 2.96
C ASP A 156 -13.20 -0.85 1.89
N THR A 157 -13.08 -1.52 0.74
CA THR A 157 -14.14 -1.57 -0.28
C THR A 157 -15.40 -2.22 0.28
N LEU A 158 -15.30 -3.38 0.94
CA LEU A 158 -16.44 -4.04 1.57
C LEU A 158 -17.06 -3.17 2.66
N THR A 159 -16.22 -2.55 3.49
CA THR A 159 -16.70 -1.64 4.55
C THR A 159 -17.46 -0.45 3.97
N VAL A 160 -16.93 0.18 2.92
CA VAL A 160 -17.60 1.30 2.23
C VAL A 160 -18.93 0.88 1.64
N ILE A 161 -18.99 -0.28 0.95
CA ILE A 161 -20.24 -0.81 0.38
C ILE A 161 -21.28 -1.04 1.48
N PHE A 162 -20.91 -1.67 2.58
CA PHE A 162 -21.81 -1.94 3.70
C PHE A 162 -22.30 -0.67 4.38
N LEU A 163 -21.40 0.30 4.61
CA LEU A 163 -21.77 1.58 5.24
C LEU A 163 -22.67 2.42 4.32
N ILE A 164 -22.38 2.48 3.02
CA ILE A 164 -23.26 3.17 2.07
C ILE A 164 -24.63 2.49 2.05
N GLY A 165 -24.69 1.15 2.01
CA GLY A 165 -25.94 0.41 2.11
C GLY A 165 -26.73 0.74 3.37
N LEU A 166 -26.07 0.78 4.52
CA LEU A 166 -26.70 1.18 5.78
C LEU A 166 -27.22 2.62 5.74
N MET A 167 -26.43 3.55 5.21
CA MET A 167 -26.82 4.96 5.07
C MET A 167 -28.06 5.12 4.20
N PHE A 168 -28.16 4.38 3.08
CA PHE A 168 -29.37 4.39 2.25
C PHE A 168 -30.58 3.83 2.98
N TYR A 169 -30.38 2.78 3.79
CA TYR A 169 -31.46 2.18 4.58
C TYR A 169 -31.96 3.15 5.66
N GLN A 170 -31.07 3.90 6.30
CA GLN A 170 -31.40 4.79 7.40
C GLN A 170 -31.97 6.13 6.90
N SER A 171 -31.39 6.74 5.86
CA SER A 171 -31.87 7.99 5.28
C SER A 171 -31.31 8.20 3.86
N TRP A 172 -32.10 7.90 2.83
CA TRP A 172 -31.70 8.10 1.46
C TRP A 172 -31.41 9.57 1.10
N LYS A 173 -32.14 10.52 1.74
CA LYS A 173 -31.97 11.95 1.50
C LYS A 173 -30.60 12.45 1.98
N LEU A 174 -30.19 12.07 3.18
CA LEU A 174 -28.87 12.44 3.74
C LEU A 174 -27.73 11.78 2.95
N THR A 175 -27.92 10.54 2.53
CA THR A 175 -26.94 9.83 1.72
C THR A 175 -26.71 10.49 0.36
N CYS A 176 -27.77 10.95 -0.30
CA CYS A 176 -27.63 11.69 -1.56
C CYS A 176 -26.88 13.02 -1.38
N ILE A 177 -27.16 13.77 -0.31
CA ILE A 177 -26.44 15.02 0.00
C ILE A 177 -24.95 14.72 0.20
N LEU A 178 -24.62 13.68 0.94
CA LEU A 178 -23.24 13.30 1.20
C LEU A 178 -22.53 12.84 -0.10
N LEU A 179 -23.19 12.07 -0.93
CA LEU A 179 -22.63 11.65 -2.22
C LEU A 179 -22.40 12.82 -3.18
N ILE A 180 -23.27 13.85 -3.15
CA ILE A 180 -23.08 15.06 -3.95
C ILE A 180 -21.89 15.89 -3.40
N SER A 181 -21.65 15.86 -2.10
CA SER A 181 -20.50 16.56 -1.49
C SER A 181 -19.15 15.87 -1.77
N ALA A 182 -19.16 14.57 -2.01
CA ALA A 182 -17.94 13.77 -2.24
C ALA A 182 -17.05 14.27 -3.41
N PRO A 183 -17.60 14.62 -4.60
CA PRO A 183 -16.78 15.16 -5.69
C PRO A 183 -16.19 16.53 -5.33
N LEU A 184 -16.86 17.35 -4.53
CA LEU A 184 -16.32 18.63 -4.08
C LEU A 184 -15.08 18.42 -3.19
N VAL A 185 -15.17 17.49 -2.24
CA VAL A 185 -14.04 17.09 -1.37
C VAL A 185 -12.89 16.52 -2.21
N TYR A 186 -13.20 15.67 -3.22
CA TYR A 186 -12.20 15.14 -4.14
C TYR A 186 -11.44 16.24 -4.89
N VAL A 187 -12.12 17.26 -5.39
CA VAL A 187 -11.50 18.41 -6.09
C VAL A 187 -10.54 19.14 -5.16
N VAL A 188 -10.95 19.42 -3.92
CA VAL A 188 -10.11 20.11 -2.92
C VAL A 188 -8.86 19.28 -2.60
N ILE A 189 -9.03 17.97 -2.33
CA ILE A 189 -7.92 17.06 -2.04
C ILE A 189 -6.98 16.96 -3.25
N SER A 190 -7.54 16.85 -4.45
CA SER A 190 -6.78 16.74 -5.71
C SER A 190 -5.91 17.99 -5.95
N TYR A 191 -6.49 19.17 -5.69
CA TYR A 191 -5.78 20.44 -5.79
C TYR A 191 -4.63 20.52 -4.77
N ALA A 192 -4.92 20.22 -3.50
CA ALA A 192 -3.92 20.19 -2.44
C ALA A 192 -2.77 19.19 -2.77
N THR A 193 -3.13 17.98 -3.17
CA THR A 193 -2.15 16.93 -3.52
C THR A 193 -1.23 17.35 -4.66
N ARG A 194 -1.76 18.00 -5.71
CA ARG A 194 -0.93 18.51 -6.82
C ARG A 194 0.06 19.56 -6.34
N ARG A 195 -0.35 20.42 -5.43
CA ARG A 195 0.51 21.46 -4.85
C ARG A 195 1.60 20.86 -3.96
N PHE A 196 1.23 19.90 -3.10
CA PHE A 196 2.19 19.17 -2.26
C PHE A 196 3.20 18.38 -3.10
N ARG A 197 2.78 17.73 -4.17
CA ARG A 197 3.67 16.99 -5.08
C ARG A 197 4.73 17.89 -5.72
N ARG A 198 4.34 19.07 -6.15
CA ARG A 198 5.30 20.07 -6.71
C ARG A 198 6.31 20.53 -5.66
N LEU A 199 5.85 20.77 -4.43
CA LEU A 199 6.70 21.19 -3.32
C LEU A 199 7.67 20.06 -2.93
N SER A 200 7.18 18.86 -2.80
CA SER A 200 7.98 17.67 -2.48
C SER A 200 9.07 17.43 -3.55
N HIS A 201 8.73 17.59 -4.84
CA HIS A 201 9.71 17.46 -5.91
C HIS A 201 10.82 18.53 -5.80
N ARG A 202 10.46 19.78 -5.47
CA ARG A 202 11.46 20.85 -5.25
C ARG A 202 12.37 20.52 -4.06
N ILE A 203 11.82 20.04 -2.96
CA ILE A 203 12.59 19.61 -1.78
C ILE A 203 13.57 18.50 -2.16
N GLN A 204 13.12 17.49 -2.91
CA GLN A 204 13.97 16.39 -3.35
C GLN A 204 15.11 16.88 -4.27
N THR A 205 14.83 17.81 -5.18
CA THR A 205 15.87 18.40 -6.05
C THR A 205 16.89 19.16 -5.22
N SER A 206 16.44 20.04 -4.31
CA SER A 206 17.34 20.79 -3.43
C SER A 206 18.16 19.87 -2.52
N THR A 207 17.57 18.79 -2.00
CA THR A 207 18.31 17.80 -1.20
C THR A 207 19.35 17.06 -2.05
N GLY A 208 19.02 16.76 -3.31
CA GLY A 208 19.97 16.18 -4.27
C GLY A 208 21.14 17.12 -4.56
N ASP A 209 20.87 18.40 -4.78
CA ASP A 209 21.91 19.41 -5.02
C ASP A 209 22.84 19.58 -3.80
N ILE A 210 22.29 19.59 -2.58
CA ILE A 210 23.07 19.63 -1.34
C ILE A 210 23.95 18.37 -1.21
N SER A 211 23.39 17.19 -1.45
CA SER A 211 24.15 15.93 -1.39
C SER A 211 25.31 15.91 -2.39
N SER A 212 25.07 16.40 -3.62
CA SER A 212 26.11 16.50 -4.64
C SER A 212 27.23 17.46 -4.25
N ARG A 213 26.89 18.62 -3.66
CA ARG A 213 27.91 19.59 -3.15
C ARG A 213 28.72 19.00 -2.02
N ILE A 214 28.08 18.31 -1.07
CA ILE A 214 28.78 17.63 0.03
C ILE A 214 29.72 16.54 -0.51
N GLU A 215 29.27 15.75 -1.50
CA GLU A 215 30.11 14.73 -2.14
C GLU A 215 31.31 15.36 -2.86
N GLU A 216 31.13 16.49 -3.54
CA GLU A 216 32.19 17.26 -4.18
C GLU A 216 33.21 17.78 -3.17
N SER A 217 32.76 18.44 -2.09
CA SER A 217 33.62 18.93 -1.01
C SER A 217 34.39 17.80 -0.32
N ILE A 218 33.75 16.67 -0.04
CA ILE A 218 34.41 15.50 0.54
C ILE A 218 35.47 14.91 -0.41
N SER A 219 35.14 14.81 -1.69
CA SER A 219 36.06 14.30 -2.72
C SER A 219 37.27 15.21 -2.93
N ALA A 220 37.08 16.53 -2.80
CA ALA A 220 38.11 17.54 -2.93
C ALA A 220 38.82 17.89 -1.61
N GLN A 221 38.57 17.15 -0.50
CA GLN A 221 39.05 17.47 0.86
C GLN A 221 40.56 17.70 0.93
N ALA A 222 41.36 16.94 0.19
CA ALA A 222 42.81 17.12 0.16
C ALA A 222 43.22 18.47 -0.48
N LEU A 223 42.48 18.94 -1.48
CA LEU A 223 42.68 20.22 -2.14
C LEU A 223 42.25 21.38 -1.25
N VAL A 224 41.08 21.28 -0.60
CA VAL A 224 40.57 22.27 0.35
C VAL A 224 41.57 22.50 1.46
N LYS A 225 42.11 21.42 2.05
CA LYS A 225 43.15 21.50 3.10
C LYS A 225 44.49 22.08 2.58
N LEU A 226 44.89 21.78 1.35
CA LEU A 226 46.13 22.28 0.76
C LEU A 226 46.10 23.79 0.56
N PHE A 227 44.89 24.32 0.21
CA PHE A 227 44.68 25.74 -0.02
C PHE A 227 44.14 26.52 1.17
N THR A 228 43.93 25.85 2.33
CA THR A 228 43.34 26.44 3.56
C THR A 228 42.01 27.17 3.27
N ALA A 229 41.15 26.57 2.41
CA ALA A 229 39.93 27.16 1.90
C ALA A 229 38.69 26.65 2.62
N GLU A 230 38.81 26.19 3.86
CA GLU A 230 37.71 25.64 4.66
C GLU A 230 36.59 26.66 4.89
N ASP A 231 36.94 27.93 5.09
CA ASP A 231 35.96 29.01 5.33
C ASP A 231 35.19 29.44 4.07
N GLU A 232 35.70 29.13 2.88
CA GLU A 232 35.02 29.43 1.63
C GLU A 232 34.08 28.32 1.16
N GLU A 233 34.21 27.10 1.71
CA GLU A 233 33.40 25.92 1.41
C GLU A 233 32.19 25.77 2.36
N ILE A 234 32.11 26.53 3.44
CA ILE A 234 31.00 26.55 4.39
C ILE A 234 29.93 27.57 3.94
#